data_5857f3415dcf863c1d94f179f6504fd6
#
_entry.id   5857f3415dcf863c1d94f179f6504fd6
#
_cell.length_a   1.000
_cell.length_b   1.000
_cell.length_c   1.000
_cell.angle_alpha   90.00
_cell.angle_beta   90.00
_cell.angle_gamma   90.00
#
_symmetry.space_group_name_H-M   'P 1'
#
loop_
_entity.id
_entity.type
_entity.pdbx_description
1 polymer ?
#
loop_
_entity_poly.entity_id
_entity_poly.type
_entity_poly.pdbx_seq_one_letter_code
_entity_poly.pdbx_strand_id
1 'polypeptide(L)'
;MESNNQIIKNIVKKLTKLNKTISLMESCTGGFVSSAITNIENSSIILKYSAITYSNEFKIKMGVDEKIIEKHSVYSIETAKEMSLRISEYTNSDYGIGITGKLKKQDINNPFGNDNVVYISIYDKVYNKYYTSSIEVIYNTRQLNKEYVGKVVFDMLSNII
;
A
#
# COMPACT_ATOMS: atom_id res chain seq x y z
N MET A 1 3.28 -19.49 -13.70
CA MET A 1 3.09 -18.28 -12.87
C MET A 1 3.12 -17.07 -13.78
N GLU A 2 2.09 -16.24 -13.75
CA GLU A 2 2.12 -14.97 -14.44
C GLU A 2 3.26 -14.09 -13.89
N SER A 3 3.98 -13.41 -14.77
CA SER A 3 4.96 -12.42 -14.32
C SER A 3 4.25 -11.27 -13.61
N ASN A 4 4.90 -10.62 -12.64
CA ASN A 4 4.32 -9.44 -11.96
C ASN A 4 3.84 -8.40 -12.97
N ASN A 5 4.56 -8.19 -14.06
CA ASN A 5 4.15 -7.27 -15.12
C ASN A 5 2.82 -7.67 -15.78
N GLN A 6 2.54 -8.95 -15.95
CA GLN A 6 1.28 -9.40 -16.55
C GLN A 6 0.11 -9.16 -15.60
N ILE A 7 0.29 -9.42 -14.30
CA ILE A 7 -0.74 -9.13 -13.27
C ILE A 7 -1.06 -7.63 -13.27
N ILE A 8 -0.05 -6.76 -13.26
CA ILE A 8 -0.26 -5.31 -13.26
C ILE A 8 -0.95 -4.84 -14.55
N LYS A 9 -0.55 -5.36 -15.73
CA LYS A 9 -1.25 -5.08 -16.99
C LYS A 9 -2.73 -5.44 -16.93
N ASN A 10 -3.06 -6.58 -16.35
CA ASN A 10 -4.45 -7.03 -16.19
C ASN A 10 -5.22 -6.11 -15.24
N ILE A 11 -4.60 -5.66 -14.13
CA ILE A 11 -5.16 -4.69 -13.20
C ILE A 11 -5.47 -3.36 -13.92
N VAL A 12 -4.48 -2.80 -14.62
CA VAL A 12 -4.66 -1.53 -15.37
C VAL A 12 -5.82 -1.66 -16.36
N LYS A 13 -5.84 -2.72 -17.17
CA LYS A 13 -6.90 -2.97 -18.15
C LYS A 13 -8.28 -3.11 -17.48
N LYS A 14 -8.36 -3.85 -16.38
CA LYS A 14 -9.64 -4.10 -15.69
C LYS A 14 -10.17 -2.84 -15.02
N LEU A 15 -9.35 -2.09 -14.31
CA LEU A 15 -9.75 -0.82 -13.68
C LEU A 15 -10.14 0.24 -14.72
N THR A 16 -9.42 0.31 -15.85
CA THR A 16 -9.80 1.19 -16.97
C THR A 16 -11.19 0.84 -17.50
N LYS A 17 -11.45 -0.45 -17.74
CA LYS A 17 -12.77 -0.93 -18.21
C LYS A 17 -13.88 -0.63 -17.21
N LEU A 18 -13.60 -0.72 -15.92
CA LEU A 18 -14.55 -0.45 -14.84
C LEU A 18 -14.70 1.06 -14.53
N ASN A 19 -13.90 1.91 -15.18
CA ASN A 19 -13.79 3.35 -14.89
C ASN A 19 -13.50 3.61 -13.40
N LYS A 20 -12.56 2.84 -12.84
CA LYS A 20 -12.18 2.90 -11.43
C LYS A 20 -10.74 3.35 -11.26
N THR A 21 -10.50 4.07 -10.18
CA THR A 21 -9.20 4.67 -9.86
C THR A 21 -8.62 4.14 -8.56
N ILE A 22 -7.29 4.20 -8.45
CA ILE A 22 -6.54 3.86 -7.25
C ILE A 22 -5.64 5.01 -6.80
N SER A 23 -5.34 5.04 -5.53
CA SER A 23 -4.30 5.90 -4.94
C SER A 23 -3.57 5.14 -3.85
N LEU A 24 -2.32 5.48 -3.60
CA LEU A 24 -1.47 4.78 -2.66
C LEU A 24 -0.90 5.72 -1.59
N MET A 25 -0.77 5.19 -0.38
CA MET A 25 0.06 5.76 0.67
C MET A 25 1.08 4.69 1.06
N GLU A 26 2.29 4.85 0.53
CA GLU A 26 3.39 3.93 0.75
C GLU A 26 4.32 4.42 1.87
N SER A 27 4.90 3.52 2.63
CA SER A 27 5.94 3.80 3.61
C SER A 27 7.18 2.95 3.32
N CYS A 28 7.29 1.76 3.89
CA CYS A 28 8.48 0.91 3.76
C CYS A 28 8.83 0.52 2.31
N THR A 29 7.87 0.48 1.42
CA THR A 29 8.08 0.20 -0.01
C THR A 29 8.68 1.36 -0.78
N GLY A 30 8.59 2.60 -0.24
CA GLY A 30 9.30 3.77 -0.76
C GLY A 30 8.97 4.15 -2.21
N GLY A 31 7.72 3.92 -2.65
CA GLY A 31 7.28 4.20 -4.01
C GLY A 31 7.42 3.02 -4.99
N PHE A 32 7.83 1.85 -4.51
CA PHE A 32 8.01 0.67 -5.38
C PHE A 32 6.71 0.26 -6.06
N VAL A 33 5.58 0.24 -5.32
CA VAL A 33 4.30 -0.21 -5.87
C VAL A 33 3.80 0.75 -6.94
N SER A 34 3.83 2.05 -6.67
CA SER A 34 3.46 3.08 -7.65
C SER A 34 4.40 3.07 -8.87
N SER A 35 5.71 2.90 -8.67
CA SER A 35 6.68 2.76 -9.77
C SER A 35 6.35 1.55 -10.65
N ALA A 36 6.04 0.40 -10.06
CA ALA A 36 5.68 -0.79 -10.81
C ALA A 36 4.38 -0.60 -11.63
N ILE A 37 3.40 0.11 -11.10
CA ILE A 37 2.17 0.46 -11.83
C ILE A 37 2.49 1.39 -13.00
N THR A 38 3.30 2.42 -12.78
CA THR A 38 3.61 3.41 -13.81
C THR A 38 4.53 2.89 -14.92
N ASN A 39 5.15 1.73 -14.76
CA ASN A 39 5.83 1.02 -15.84
C ASN A 39 4.86 0.44 -16.89
N ILE A 40 3.56 0.44 -16.63
CA ILE A 40 2.55 -0.06 -17.54
C ILE A 40 1.92 1.12 -18.29
N GLU A 41 1.87 1.02 -19.61
CA GLU A 41 1.21 2.01 -20.46
C GLU A 41 -0.25 2.22 -20.04
N ASN A 42 -0.72 3.46 -20.13
CA ASN A 42 -2.06 3.89 -19.75
C ASN A 42 -2.36 3.80 -18.23
N SER A 43 -1.37 3.53 -17.38
CA SER A 43 -1.55 3.53 -15.93
C SER A 43 -2.05 4.86 -15.36
N SER A 44 -1.79 5.98 -16.04
CA SER A 44 -2.29 7.31 -15.67
C SER A 44 -3.84 7.42 -15.68
N ILE A 45 -4.53 6.52 -16.37
CA ILE A 45 -6.00 6.48 -16.37
C ILE A 45 -6.51 6.03 -14.99
N ILE A 46 -5.80 5.12 -14.33
CA ILE A 46 -6.24 4.49 -13.09
C ILE A 46 -5.53 5.05 -11.84
N LEU A 47 -4.25 5.39 -11.93
CA LEU A 47 -3.46 5.88 -10.80
C LEU A 47 -3.61 7.40 -10.67
N LYS A 48 -4.32 7.85 -9.64
CA LYS A 48 -4.53 9.29 -9.39
C LYS A 48 -3.39 9.94 -8.63
N TYR A 49 -2.90 9.26 -7.60
CA TYR A 49 -1.91 9.83 -6.68
C TYR A 49 -1.22 8.76 -5.87
N SER A 50 0.03 8.97 -5.55
CA SER A 50 0.77 8.16 -4.60
C SER A 50 1.63 9.04 -3.71
N ALA A 51 1.50 8.86 -2.39
CA ALA A 51 2.31 9.54 -1.39
C ALA A 51 3.28 8.55 -0.75
N ILE A 52 4.53 8.96 -0.57
CA ILE A 52 5.52 8.24 0.23
C ILE A 52 5.58 8.91 1.61
N THR A 53 4.79 8.40 2.55
CA THR A 53 4.72 8.90 3.93
C THR A 53 5.67 8.11 4.82
N TYR A 54 6.96 8.36 4.65
CA TYR A 54 8.02 7.56 5.28
C TYR A 54 8.17 7.81 6.79
N SER A 55 7.74 8.97 7.28
CA SER A 55 7.73 9.34 8.70
C SER A 55 6.32 9.35 9.29
N ASN A 56 6.23 9.25 10.62
CA ASN A 56 4.95 9.39 11.33
C ASN A 56 4.35 10.78 11.12
N GLU A 57 5.18 11.83 11.13
CA GLU A 57 4.76 13.21 10.89
C GLU A 57 4.01 13.34 9.56
N PHE A 58 4.53 12.79 8.46
CA PHE A 58 3.90 12.90 7.16
C PHE A 58 2.69 11.97 6.99
N LYS A 59 2.63 10.85 7.70
CA LYS A 59 1.38 10.06 7.79
C LYS A 59 0.26 10.89 8.42
N ILE A 60 0.55 11.57 9.52
CA ILE A 60 -0.41 12.45 10.22
C ILE A 60 -0.81 13.64 9.34
N LYS A 61 0.14 14.30 8.68
CA LYS A 61 -0.15 15.39 7.73
C LYS A 61 -1.04 14.95 6.57
N MET A 62 -0.96 13.70 6.16
CA MET A 62 -1.82 13.10 5.13
C MET A 62 -3.14 12.54 5.69
N GLY A 63 -3.44 12.80 6.96
CA GLY A 63 -4.74 12.54 7.58
C GLY A 63 -4.82 11.27 8.43
N VAL A 64 -3.73 10.52 8.58
CA VAL A 64 -3.71 9.37 9.51
C VAL A 64 -3.91 9.89 10.94
N ASP A 65 -4.86 9.32 11.67
CA ASP A 65 -5.14 9.73 13.05
C ASP A 65 -3.94 9.38 13.97
N GLU A 66 -3.38 10.40 14.58
CA GLU A 66 -2.25 10.26 15.52
C GLU A 66 -2.59 9.29 16.66
N LYS A 67 -3.84 9.29 17.15
CA LYS A 67 -4.30 8.38 18.20
C LYS A 67 -4.25 6.91 17.80
N ILE A 68 -4.43 6.61 16.51
CA ILE A 68 -4.29 5.24 16.00
C ILE A 68 -2.83 4.82 16.06
N ILE A 69 -1.91 5.69 15.66
CA ILE A 69 -0.46 5.43 15.76
C ILE A 69 -0.04 5.26 17.22
N GLU A 70 -0.50 6.11 18.13
CA GLU A 70 -0.19 6.03 19.55
C GLU A 70 -0.71 4.74 20.19
N LYS A 71 -1.92 4.34 19.85
CA LYS A 71 -2.58 3.15 20.44
C LYS A 71 -2.08 1.83 19.87
N HIS A 72 -1.86 1.76 18.57
CA HIS A 72 -1.61 0.51 17.84
C HIS A 72 -0.20 0.41 17.25
N SER A 73 0.64 1.43 17.36
CA SER A 73 1.91 1.58 16.64
C SER A 73 1.72 1.96 15.17
N VAL A 74 2.73 2.58 14.61
CA VAL A 74 2.82 2.83 13.15
C VAL A 74 2.89 1.52 12.36
N TYR A 75 3.37 0.44 12.97
CA TYR A 75 3.44 -0.90 12.41
C TYR A 75 2.25 -1.74 12.89
N SER A 76 1.11 -1.53 12.27
CA SER A 76 -0.14 -2.23 12.61
C SER A 76 -1.11 -2.25 11.43
N ILE A 77 -2.06 -3.19 11.48
CA ILE A 77 -3.19 -3.23 10.53
C ILE A 77 -4.03 -1.95 10.64
N GLU A 78 -4.22 -1.44 11.85
CA GLU A 78 -5.00 -0.23 12.11
C GLU A 78 -4.40 0.98 11.41
N THR A 79 -3.07 1.15 11.47
CA THR A 79 -2.39 2.23 10.74
C THR A 79 -2.46 2.02 9.22
N ALA A 80 -2.28 0.80 8.73
CA ALA A 80 -2.44 0.50 7.30
C ALA A 80 -3.87 0.82 6.81
N LYS A 81 -4.90 0.51 7.61
CA LYS A 81 -6.30 0.84 7.31
C LYS A 81 -6.51 2.36 7.24
N GLU A 82 -6.01 3.11 8.21
CA GLU A 82 -6.06 4.58 8.17
C GLU A 82 -5.36 5.13 6.92
N MET A 83 -4.17 4.64 6.60
CA MET A 83 -3.46 5.07 5.40
C MET A 83 -4.29 4.83 4.13
N SER A 84 -4.89 3.65 3.98
CA SER A 84 -5.70 3.30 2.81
C SER A 84 -6.98 4.13 2.70
N LEU A 85 -7.66 4.37 3.82
CA LEU A 85 -8.85 5.22 3.89
C LEU A 85 -8.50 6.67 3.53
N ARG A 86 -7.50 7.25 4.20
CA ARG A 86 -7.18 8.67 4.04
C ARG A 86 -6.69 9.01 2.64
N ILE A 87 -5.93 8.14 2.00
CA ILE A 87 -5.51 8.40 0.62
C ILE A 87 -6.69 8.30 -0.37
N SER A 88 -7.62 7.39 -0.15
CA SER A 88 -8.86 7.31 -0.93
C SER A 88 -9.71 8.58 -0.76
N GLU A 89 -9.90 9.04 0.47
CA GLU A 89 -10.64 10.27 0.76
C GLU A 89 -9.97 11.50 0.14
N TYR A 90 -8.66 11.67 0.35
CA TYR A 90 -7.89 12.81 -0.16
C TYR A 90 -7.96 12.95 -1.68
N THR A 91 -7.94 11.85 -2.40
CA THR A 91 -7.93 11.82 -3.86
C THR A 91 -9.28 11.56 -4.49
N ASN A 92 -10.27 11.17 -3.70
CA ASN A 92 -11.55 10.64 -4.17
C ASN A 92 -11.37 9.45 -5.13
N SER A 93 -10.39 8.57 -4.87
CA SER A 93 -10.19 7.34 -5.62
C SER A 93 -11.10 6.22 -5.13
N ASP A 94 -11.43 5.27 -6.02
CA ASP A 94 -12.30 4.13 -5.68
C ASP A 94 -11.62 3.16 -4.72
N TYR A 95 -10.31 2.97 -4.88
CA TYR A 95 -9.50 2.15 -3.99
C TYR A 95 -8.35 2.97 -3.42
N GLY A 96 -8.16 2.90 -2.11
CA GLY A 96 -6.97 3.40 -1.43
C GLY A 96 -6.10 2.24 -0.96
N ILE A 97 -4.79 2.32 -1.14
CA ILE A 97 -3.84 1.29 -0.72
C ILE A 97 -2.90 1.90 0.32
N GLY A 98 -2.84 1.29 1.50
CA GLY A 98 -1.95 1.68 2.59
C GLY A 98 -0.95 0.57 2.89
N ILE A 99 0.34 0.92 3.00
CA ILE A 99 1.42 -0.02 3.23
C ILE A 99 2.36 0.55 4.30
N THR A 100 2.50 -0.17 5.41
CA THR A 100 3.43 0.18 6.49
C THR A 100 4.08 -1.06 7.06
N GLY A 101 5.32 -0.95 7.55
CA GLY A 101 6.01 -2.09 8.13
C GLY A 101 7.51 -1.95 8.10
N LYS A 102 8.20 -3.03 8.44
CA LYS A 102 9.65 -3.13 8.48
C LYS A 102 10.14 -4.21 7.53
N LEU A 103 11.18 -3.87 6.76
CA LEU A 103 11.79 -4.76 5.78
C LEU A 103 13.01 -5.50 6.36
N LYS A 104 12.82 -6.24 7.44
CA LYS A 104 13.81 -7.10 8.12
C LYS A 104 14.96 -6.32 8.80
N LYS A 105 14.74 -5.07 9.19
CA LYS A 105 15.72 -4.29 9.96
C LYS A 105 14.98 -3.35 10.90
N GLN A 106 15.50 -3.22 12.13
CA GLN A 106 14.98 -2.31 13.14
C GLN A 106 14.97 -0.86 12.62
N ASP A 107 13.87 -0.16 12.89
CA ASP A 107 13.76 1.28 12.68
C ASP A 107 14.19 2.02 13.94
N ILE A 108 15.20 2.87 13.85
CA ILE A 108 15.74 3.65 14.96
C ILE A 108 14.69 4.61 15.54
N ASN A 109 13.82 5.16 14.69
CA ASN A 109 12.77 6.10 15.09
C ASN A 109 11.52 5.40 15.66
N ASN A 110 11.33 4.13 15.33
CA ASN A 110 10.19 3.31 15.79
C ASN A 110 10.71 1.90 16.14
N PRO A 111 11.36 1.71 17.30
CA PRO A 111 12.04 0.46 17.65
C PRO A 111 11.09 -0.69 18.06
N PHE A 112 9.80 -0.42 18.17
CA PHE A 112 8.81 -1.40 18.64
C PHE A 112 8.30 -2.28 17.49
N GLY A 113 7.78 -3.47 17.86
CA GLY A 113 7.20 -4.44 16.93
C GLY A 113 8.23 -5.33 16.24
N ASN A 114 7.75 -6.24 15.41
CA ASN A 114 8.58 -7.19 14.67
C ASN A 114 9.33 -6.51 13.52
N ASP A 115 10.59 -6.84 13.34
CA ASP A 115 11.45 -6.22 12.33
C ASP A 115 11.22 -6.72 10.89
N ASN A 116 10.33 -7.68 10.70
CA ASN A 116 10.10 -8.38 9.44
C ASN A 116 8.64 -8.47 9.00
N VAL A 117 7.75 -7.66 9.59
CA VAL A 117 6.32 -7.69 9.25
C VAL A 117 5.92 -6.44 8.50
N VAL A 118 5.18 -6.63 7.42
CA VAL A 118 4.55 -5.56 6.64
C VAL A 118 3.03 -5.74 6.67
N TYR A 119 2.35 -4.63 6.90
CA TYR A 119 0.89 -4.53 6.97
C TYR A 119 0.38 -3.82 5.72
N ILE A 120 -0.60 -4.42 5.07
CA ILE A 120 -1.21 -3.95 3.84
C ILE A 120 -2.71 -3.81 4.05
N SER A 121 -3.27 -2.70 3.60
CA SER A 121 -4.72 -2.50 3.53
C SER A 121 -5.11 -1.95 2.18
N ILE A 122 -6.17 -2.50 1.60
CA ILE A 122 -6.86 -1.93 0.44
C ILE A 122 -8.26 -1.55 0.90
N TYR A 123 -8.57 -0.25 0.85
CA TYR A 123 -9.89 0.27 1.14
C TYR A 123 -10.71 0.37 -0.15
N ASP A 124 -11.87 -0.26 -0.16
CA ASP A 124 -12.87 -0.13 -1.22
C ASP A 124 -13.93 0.88 -0.80
N LYS A 125 -13.93 2.03 -1.45
CA LYS A 125 -14.83 3.14 -1.14
C LYS A 125 -16.29 2.81 -1.44
N VAL A 126 -16.56 2.04 -2.49
CA VAL A 126 -17.94 1.72 -2.90
C VAL A 126 -18.65 0.89 -1.85
N TYR A 127 -17.95 -0.11 -1.32
CA TYR A 127 -18.50 -1.02 -0.30
C TYR A 127 -18.14 -0.64 1.13
N ASN A 128 -17.38 0.44 1.32
CA ASN A 128 -16.83 0.85 2.62
C ASN A 128 -16.16 -0.32 3.34
N LYS A 129 -15.29 -1.04 2.63
CA LYS A 129 -14.70 -2.30 3.08
C LYS A 129 -13.18 -2.26 3.00
N TYR A 130 -12.54 -2.90 3.98
CA TYR A 130 -11.10 -3.09 4.01
C TYR A 130 -10.73 -4.54 3.70
N TYR A 131 -9.74 -4.70 2.84
CA TYR A 131 -9.06 -5.97 2.59
C TYR A 131 -7.65 -5.84 3.14
N THR A 132 -7.29 -6.65 4.11
CA THR A 132 -6.04 -6.51 4.86
C THR A 132 -5.18 -7.75 4.82
N SER A 133 -3.88 -7.57 4.94
CA SER A 133 -2.90 -8.65 5.08
C SER A 133 -1.74 -8.22 5.97
N SER A 134 -1.24 -9.15 6.77
CA SER A 134 0.02 -9.05 7.49
C SER A 134 0.95 -10.11 6.96
N ILE A 135 2.11 -9.72 6.46
CA ILE A 135 3.06 -10.65 5.84
C ILE A 135 4.43 -10.55 6.48
N GLU A 136 5.08 -11.68 6.66
CA GLU A 136 6.50 -11.72 7.00
C GLU A 136 7.34 -11.60 5.75
N VAL A 137 8.31 -10.67 5.75
CA VAL A 137 9.28 -10.58 4.67
C VAL A 137 10.42 -11.56 4.92
N ILE A 138 10.80 -12.30 3.89
CA ILE A 138 11.66 -13.49 3.98
C ILE A 138 13.02 -13.33 3.31
N TYR A 139 13.17 -12.33 2.45
CA TYR A 139 14.40 -12.14 1.68
C TYR A 139 15.47 -11.38 2.47
N ASN A 140 16.72 -11.52 2.06
CA ASN A 140 17.87 -10.91 2.75
C ASN A 140 18.11 -9.45 2.36
N THR A 141 17.51 -8.97 1.27
CA THR A 141 17.68 -7.58 0.83
C THR A 141 16.37 -6.81 0.92
N ARG A 142 16.48 -5.52 1.19
CA ARG A 142 15.32 -4.61 1.20
C ARG A 142 14.64 -4.56 -0.17
N GLN A 143 15.41 -4.58 -1.24
CA GLN A 143 14.87 -4.57 -2.60
C GLN A 143 13.98 -5.79 -2.87
N LEU A 144 14.47 -7.01 -2.61
CA LEU A 144 13.68 -8.22 -2.80
C LEU A 144 12.44 -8.26 -1.90
N ASN A 145 12.54 -7.73 -0.69
CA ASN A 145 11.37 -7.61 0.19
C ASN A 145 10.34 -6.61 -0.34
N LYS A 146 10.76 -5.49 -0.95
CA LYS A 146 9.84 -4.56 -1.62
C LYS A 146 9.12 -5.22 -2.81
N GLU A 147 9.85 -5.98 -3.61
CA GLU A 147 9.30 -6.73 -4.73
C GLU A 147 8.27 -7.77 -4.25
N TYR A 148 8.56 -8.47 -3.16
CA TYR A 148 7.64 -9.41 -2.55
C TYR A 148 6.38 -8.74 -2.00
N VAL A 149 6.52 -7.65 -1.26
CA VAL A 149 5.38 -6.85 -0.77
C VAL A 149 4.54 -6.35 -1.94
N GLY A 150 5.18 -5.82 -2.98
CA GLY A 150 4.49 -5.35 -4.19
C GLY A 150 3.68 -6.46 -4.85
N LYS A 151 4.26 -7.65 -4.97
CA LYS A 151 3.54 -8.82 -5.50
C LYS A 151 2.28 -9.13 -4.69
N VAL A 152 2.37 -9.15 -3.37
CA VAL A 152 1.21 -9.39 -2.50
C VAL A 152 0.14 -8.32 -2.69
N VAL A 153 0.53 -7.05 -2.79
CA VAL A 153 -0.42 -5.94 -3.07
C VAL A 153 -1.15 -6.16 -4.40
N PHE A 154 -0.43 -6.53 -5.46
CA PHE A 154 -1.05 -6.76 -6.77
C PHE A 154 -1.95 -8.00 -6.77
N ASP A 155 -1.56 -9.07 -6.10
CA ASP A 155 -2.40 -10.27 -5.95
C ASP A 155 -3.69 -9.92 -5.19
N MET A 156 -3.60 -9.16 -4.09
CA MET A 156 -4.77 -8.69 -3.33
C MET A 156 -5.69 -7.82 -4.21
N LEU A 157 -5.13 -6.84 -4.91
CA LEU A 157 -5.91 -5.93 -5.76
C LEU A 157 -6.58 -6.71 -6.91
N SER A 158 -5.86 -7.62 -7.55
CA SER A 158 -6.39 -8.46 -8.64
C SER A 158 -7.59 -9.33 -8.20
N ASN A 159 -7.60 -9.76 -6.94
CA ASN A 159 -8.67 -10.61 -6.41
C ASN A 159 -9.94 -9.86 -6.03
N ILE A 160 -9.86 -8.55 -5.81
CA ILE A 160 -11.00 -7.74 -5.34
C ILE A 160 -11.67 -6.91 -6.44
N ILE A 161 -11.00 -6.72 -7.58
CA ILE A 161 -11.52 -5.94 -8.72
C ILE A 161 -12.23 -6.77 -9.75
#